data_5d01ecf5776635173cbe330e92d218c3
#
_entry.id   5d01ecf5776635173cbe330e92d218c3
#
_cell.length_a   1.000
_cell.length_b   1.000
_cell.length_c   1.000
_cell.angle_alpha   90.00
_cell.angle_beta   90.00
_cell.angle_gamma   90.00
#
_symmetry.space_group_name_H-M   'P 1'
#
loop_
_entity.id
_entity.type
_entity.pdbx_description
1 polymer ?
#
loop_
_entity_poly.entity_id
_entity_poly.type
_entity_poly.pdbx_seq_one_letter_code
_entity_poly.pdbx_strand_id
1 'polypeptide(L)'
;MKDGVLNGAPFSYFNIVSSNPPMISLSFQRSSGKQKDTVRNIIESKQFVVHIVDEQNVKKINKTAANLPPEQSEIELATLTPVESVKVSVPGIKEAKIRMECSLEHSLELGGTDTPGCELIIGRVVQFHIENDIYENGRIDPRGLAAVSRLAGNNYAKIGEIFEIARPK
;
A
#
# COMPACT_ATOMS: atom_id res chain seq x y z
N MET A 1 12.66 -7.13 -3.12
CA MET A 1 13.06 -7.33 -4.54
C MET A 1 13.75 -8.69 -4.64
N LYS A 2 13.24 -9.59 -5.43
CA LYS A 2 13.93 -10.83 -5.74
C LYS A 2 14.71 -10.62 -7.03
N ASP A 3 15.98 -10.95 -7.04
CA ASP A 3 16.88 -10.84 -8.22
C ASP A 3 16.89 -9.45 -8.91
N GLY A 4 16.66 -8.38 -8.13
CA GLY A 4 16.62 -7.01 -8.65
C GLY A 4 15.28 -6.58 -9.25
N VAL A 5 14.31 -7.47 -9.41
CA VAL A 5 12.98 -7.18 -9.97
C VAL A 5 12.11 -6.48 -8.93
N LEU A 6 11.59 -5.30 -9.27
CA LEU A 6 10.72 -4.53 -8.40
C LEU A 6 9.26 -5.01 -8.56
N ASN A 7 8.72 -5.60 -7.50
CA ASN A 7 7.34 -6.04 -7.44
C ASN A 7 6.44 -4.95 -6.84
N GLY A 8 5.26 -4.76 -7.40
CA GLY A 8 4.22 -3.86 -6.89
C GLY A 8 2.83 -4.35 -7.21
N ALA A 9 1.92 -4.31 -6.24
CA ALA A 9 0.55 -4.75 -6.42
C ALA A 9 -0.44 -3.92 -5.57
N PRO A 10 -1.70 -3.75 -6.02
CA PRO A 10 -2.73 -3.05 -5.26
C PRO A 10 -3.36 -3.98 -4.23
N PHE A 11 -3.53 -3.48 -3.00
CA PHE A 11 -4.23 -4.17 -1.92
C PHE A 11 -5.23 -3.24 -1.26
N SER A 12 -6.46 -3.72 -1.05
CA SER A 12 -7.57 -2.93 -0.52
C SER A 12 -7.80 -3.14 0.98
N TYR A 13 -7.27 -4.22 1.55
CA TYR A 13 -7.42 -4.50 2.97
C TYR A 13 -6.30 -3.82 3.75
N PHE A 14 -6.47 -2.52 3.96
CA PHE A 14 -5.52 -1.61 4.60
C PHE A 14 -6.19 -0.89 5.76
N ASN A 15 -5.50 -0.74 6.90
CA ASN A 15 -5.96 0.07 8.01
C ASN A 15 -4.80 0.63 8.85
N ILE A 16 -5.09 1.66 9.63
CA ILE A 16 -4.21 2.21 10.67
C ILE A 16 -4.37 1.36 11.94
N VAL A 17 -3.25 0.96 12.54
CA VAL A 17 -3.20 0.16 13.77
C VAL A 17 -2.88 1.03 14.98
N SER A 18 -1.90 1.94 14.86
CA SER A 18 -1.43 2.81 15.94
C SER A 18 -0.96 4.14 15.40
N SER A 19 -1.13 5.20 16.18
CA SER A 19 -0.57 6.52 15.89
C SER A 19 0.78 6.77 16.57
N ASN A 20 1.10 6.05 17.65
CA ASN A 20 2.36 6.19 18.38
C ASN A 20 2.83 4.84 18.97
N PRO A 21 3.85 4.20 18.39
CA PRO A 21 4.44 4.54 17.09
C PRO A 21 3.44 4.36 15.94
N PRO A 22 3.62 5.05 14.79
CA PRO A 22 2.71 4.91 13.67
C PRO A 22 2.84 3.53 13.05
N MET A 23 1.73 2.77 13.04
CA MET A 23 1.67 1.42 12.48
C MET A 23 0.44 1.24 11.61
N ILE A 24 0.60 0.44 10.58
CA ILE A 24 -0.44 0.08 9.61
C ILE A 24 -0.58 -1.43 9.49
N SER A 25 -1.74 -1.89 9.07
CA SER A 25 -1.99 -3.29 8.72
C SER A 25 -2.40 -3.44 7.27
N LEU A 26 -1.97 -4.55 6.66
CA LEU A 26 -2.39 -4.99 5.34
C LEU A 26 -2.74 -6.48 5.42
N SER A 27 -3.89 -6.88 4.85
CA SER A 27 -4.25 -8.29 4.72
C SER A 27 -4.16 -8.74 3.28
N PHE A 28 -3.43 -9.83 3.06
CA PHE A 28 -3.13 -10.39 1.75
C PHE A 28 -3.84 -11.74 1.59
N GLN A 29 -4.89 -11.78 0.79
CA GLN A 29 -5.62 -13.03 0.55
C GLN A 29 -4.78 -13.98 -0.30
N ARG A 30 -4.69 -15.25 0.12
CA ARG A 30 -4.09 -16.32 -0.68
C ARG A 30 -4.97 -16.66 -1.87
N SER A 31 -4.36 -17.00 -2.98
CA SER A 31 -5.05 -17.52 -4.16
C SER A 31 -4.72 -19.01 -4.32
N SER A 32 -5.73 -19.87 -4.23
CA SER A 32 -5.54 -21.34 -4.28
C SER A 32 -4.51 -21.83 -3.25
N GLY A 33 -4.54 -21.28 -2.01
CA GLY A 33 -3.62 -21.62 -0.93
C GLY A 33 -2.20 -21.05 -1.08
N LYS A 34 -1.90 -20.37 -2.20
CA LYS A 34 -0.56 -19.82 -2.46
C LYS A 34 -0.40 -18.43 -1.89
N GLN A 35 0.70 -18.22 -1.20
CA GLN A 35 1.14 -16.91 -0.71
C GLN A 35 1.48 -15.97 -1.87
N LYS A 36 1.12 -14.70 -1.75
CA LYS A 36 1.47 -13.66 -2.73
C LYS A 36 2.97 -13.35 -2.69
N ASP A 37 3.55 -13.05 -3.84
CA ASP A 37 4.95 -12.66 -3.97
C ASP A 37 5.30 -11.44 -3.11
N THR A 38 4.38 -10.47 -3.03
CA THR A 38 4.53 -9.30 -2.17
C THR A 38 4.75 -9.68 -0.70
N VAL A 39 3.97 -10.63 -0.17
CA VAL A 39 4.11 -11.10 1.22
C VAL A 39 5.46 -11.77 1.43
N ARG A 40 5.86 -12.66 0.51
CA ARG A 40 7.15 -13.35 0.54
C ARG A 40 8.31 -12.34 0.57
N ASN A 41 8.24 -11.34 -0.32
CA ASN A 41 9.25 -10.28 -0.40
C ASN A 41 9.30 -9.43 0.90
N ILE A 42 8.15 -9.11 1.51
CA ILE A 42 8.08 -8.38 2.79
C ILE A 42 8.69 -9.21 3.91
N ILE A 43 8.37 -10.50 4.01
CA ILE A 43 8.90 -11.39 5.05
C ILE A 43 10.42 -11.54 4.92
N GLU A 44 10.94 -11.65 3.70
CA GLU A 44 12.35 -11.81 3.41
C GLU A 44 13.14 -10.51 3.67
N SER A 45 12.70 -9.39 3.09
CA SER A 45 13.39 -8.10 3.20
C SER A 45 13.18 -7.39 4.54
N LYS A 46 12.10 -7.72 5.26
CA LYS A 46 11.60 -7.00 6.44
C LYS A 46 11.22 -5.55 6.19
N GLN A 47 11.06 -5.17 4.93
CA GLN A 47 10.82 -3.79 4.48
C GLN A 47 9.83 -3.75 3.33
N PHE A 48 9.07 -2.67 3.27
CA PHE A 48 8.15 -2.39 2.16
C PHE A 48 7.76 -0.91 2.12
N VAL A 49 7.18 -0.48 1.01
CA VAL A 49 6.66 0.89 0.86
C VAL A 49 5.18 0.82 0.49
N VAL A 50 4.36 1.56 1.22
CA VAL A 50 2.92 1.72 0.94
C VAL A 50 2.66 3.07 0.29
N HIS A 51 1.80 3.07 -0.72
CA HIS A 51 1.42 4.24 -1.50
C HIS A 51 -0.09 4.46 -1.40
N ILE A 52 -0.51 5.70 -1.19
CA ILE A 52 -1.95 6.02 -1.26
C ILE A 52 -2.31 6.20 -2.73
N VAL A 53 -3.35 5.47 -3.14
CA VAL A 53 -3.88 5.53 -4.51
C VAL A 53 -4.86 6.70 -4.63
N ASP A 54 -4.67 7.51 -5.66
CA ASP A 54 -5.47 8.70 -5.96
C ASP A 54 -6.08 8.66 -7.38
N GLU A 55 -6.89 9.66 -7.72
CA GLU A 55 -7.55 9.75 -9.02
C GLU A 55 -6.58 9.82 -10.20
N GLN A 56 -5.37 10.35 -10.01
CA GLN A 56 -4.39 10.54 -11.07
C GLN A 56 -3.64 9.24 -11.37
N ASN A 57 -3.34 8.44 -10.33
CA ASN A 57 -2.50 7.25 -10.47
C ASN A 57 -3.28 5.93 -10.54
N VAL A 58 -4.58 5.89 -10.14
CA VAL A 58 -5.36 4.65 -10.03
C VAL A 58 -5.35 3.78 -11.28
N LYS A 59 -5.37 4.38 -12.48
CA LYS A 59 -5.35 3.62 -13.75
C LYS A 59 -4.02 2.89 -13.97
N LYS A 60 -2.90 3.52 -13.60
CA LYS A 60 -1.58 2.89 -13.64
C LYS A 60 -1.46 1.83 -12.56
N ILE A 61 -1.88 2.15 -11.33
CA ILE A 61 -1.84 1.21 -10.21
C ILE A 61 -2.70 -0.03 -10.48
N ASN A 62 -3.87 0.12 -11.10
CA ASN A 62 -4.70 -1.04 -11.46
C ASN A 62 -3.99 -2.02 -12.43
N LYS A 63 -3.07 -1.55 -13.28
CA LYS A 63 -2.27 -2.43 -14.15
C LYS A 63 -1.32 -3.33 -13.36
N THR A 64 -0.88 -2.91 -12.18
CA THR A 64 -0.01 -3.72 -11.31
C THR A 64 -0.74 -4.90 -10.65
N ALA A 65 -2.05 -5.05 -10.87
CA ALA A 65 -2.79 -6.24 -10.49
C ALA A 65 -2.60 -7.44 -11.45
N ALA A 66 -1.85 -7.26 -12.53
CA ALA A 66 -1.55 -8.33 -13.48
C ALA A 66 -0.75 -9.46 -12.81
N ASN A 67 -1.08 -10.71 -13.15
CA ASN A 67 -0.28 -11.85 -12.73
C ASN A 67 0.89 -12.02 -13.71
N LEU A 68 2.06 -11.55 -13.33
CA LEU A 68 3.28 -11.66 -14.12
C LEU A 68 4.17 -12.81 -13.62
N PRO A 69 5.02 -13.36 -14.49
CA PRO A 69 6.12 -14.22 -14.06
C PRO A 69 7.07 -13.46 -13.10
N PRO A 70 7.78 -14.14 -12.19
CA PRO A 70 8.65 -13.50 -11.20
C PRO A 70 9.77 -12.63 -11.77
N GLU A 71 10.13 -12.82 -13.03
CA GLU A 71 11.18 -12.09 -13.74
C GLU A 71 10.69 -10.77 -14.36
N GLN A 72 9.37 -10.52 -14.30
CA GLN A 72 8.76 -9.32 -14.86
C GLN A 72 8.26 -8.39 -13.76
N SER A 73 8.43 -7.09 -13.97
CA SER A 73 8.05 -6.05 -13.03
C SER A 73 6.69 -5.44 -13.38
N GLU A 74 5.74 -5.49 -12.44
CA GLU A 74 4.45 -4.79 -12.57
C GLU A 74 4.65 -3.27 -12.61
N ILE A 75 5.71 -2.78 -12.00
CA ILE A 75 6.06 -1.35 -12.00
C ILE A 75 6.45 -0.89 -13.41
N GLU A 76 7.25 -1.68 -14.12
CA GLU A 76 7.60 -1.42 -15.52
C GLU A 76 6.38 -1.53 -16.45
N LEU A 77 5.57 -2.61 -16.29
CA LEU A 77 4.33 -2.79 -17.05
C LEU A 77 3.38 -1.59 -16.92
N ALA A 78 3.28 -1.04 -15.72
CA ALA A 78 2.41 0.10 -15.41
C ALA A 78 3.04 1.45 -15.78
N THR A 79 4.30 1.46 -16.23
CA THR A 79 5.06 2.69 -16.53
C THR A 79 5.05 3.62 -15.31
N LEU A 80 5.36 3.06 -14.14
CA LEU A 80 5.55 3.79 -12.89
C LEU A 80 7.03 4.07 -12.69
N THR A 81 7.35 5.19 -12.03
CA THR A 81 8.72 5.67 -11.86
C THR A 81 9.21 5.34 -10.45
N PRO A 82 10.17 4.42 -10.28
CA PRO A 82 10.78 4.19 -8.97
C PRO A 82 11.52 5.43 -8.47
N VAL A 83 11.48 5.65 -7.17
CA VAL A 83 12.23 6.72 -6.47
C VAL A 83 12.86 6.13 -5.21
N GLU A 84 14.09 6.53 -4.93
CA GLU A 84 14.81 6.06 -3.74
C GLU A 84 14.07 6.37 -2.45
N SER A 85 14.11 5.43 -1.52
CA SER A 85 13.66 5.57 -0.15
C SER A 85 14.79 6.10 0.74
N VAL A 86 14.43 6.64 1.90
CA VAL A 86 15.38 7.27 2.85
C VAL A 86 15.76 6.33 3.98
N LYS A 87 14.82 5.49 4.44
CA LYS A 87 14.98 4.63 5.61
C LYS A 87 14.96 3.14 5.29
N VAL A 88 14.44 2.75 4.12
CA VAL A 88 14.38 1.35 3.68
C VAL A 88 15.08 1.18 2.34
N SER A 89 15.47 -0.04 2.01
CA SER A 89 16.13 -0.34 0.73
C SER A 89 15.15 -0.53 -0.43
N VAL A 90 13.86 -0.67 -0.14
CA VAL A 90 12.80 -0.83 -1.14
C VAL A 90 12.44 0.55 -1.69
N PRO A 91 12.50 0.79 -3.01
CA PRO A 91 12.14 2.07 -3.58
C PRO A 91 10.64 2.34 -3.49
N GLY A 92 10.27 3.62 -3.42
CA GLY A 92 8.90 4.08 -3.59
C GLY A 92 8.56 4.33 -5.07
N ILE A 93 7.35 4.85 -5.31
CA ILE A 93 6.86 5.25 -6.64
C ILE A 93 6.57 6.76 -6.65
N LYS A 94 7.15 7.46 -7.62
CA LYS A 94 7.09 8.92 -7.74
C LYS A 94 5.65 9.46 -7.91
N GLU A 95 4.81 8.73 -8.62
CA GLU A 95 3.44 9.14 -8.95
C GLU A 95 2.47 9.13 -7.76
N ALA A 96 2.91 8.71 -6.57
CA ALA A 96 2.08 8.70 -5.37
C ALA A 96 2.36 9.94 -4.52
N LYS A 97 1.33 10.74 -4.24
CA LYS A 97 1.42 11.95 -3.39
C LYS A 97 1.78 11.64 -1.94
N ILE A 98 1.42 10.44 -1.46
CA ILE A 98 1.79 9.95 -0.13
C ILE A 98 2.43 8.59 -0.27
N ARG A 99 3.64 8.45 0.32
CA ARG A 99 4.37 7.18 0.46
C ARG A 99 4.75 6.98 1.92
N MET A 100 4.67 5.75 2.38
CA MET A 100 5.05 5.33 3.73
C MET A 100 6.10 4.24 3.63
N GLU A 101 7.31 4.53 4.05
CA GLU A 101 8.36 3.50 4.21
C GLU A 101 8.11 2.75 5.50
N CYS A 102 8.11 1.42 5.42
CA CYS A 102 7.71 0.57 6.52
C CYS A 102 8.75 -0.52 6.80
N SER A 103 8.96 -0.79 8.10
CA SER A 103 9.59 -2.01 8.59
C SER A 103 8.52 -3.01 9.02
N LEU A 104 8.75 -4.31 8.76
CA LEU A 104 7.87 -5.38 9.20
C LEU A 104 7.94 -5.52 10.73
N GLU A 105 6.80 -5.41 11.41
CA GLU A 105 6.66 -5.70 12.85
C GLU A 105 6.15 -7.12 13.08
N HIS A 106 5.03 -7.49 12.44
CA HIS A 106 4.43 -8.81 12.57
C HIS A 106 3.90 -9.33 11.24
N SER A 107 3.98 -10.66 11.09
CA SER A 107 3.31 -11.41 10.04
C SER A 107 2.54 -12.55 10.67
N LEU A 108 1.22 -12.60 10.46
CA LEU A 108 0.32 -13.58 11.02
C LEU A 108 -0.43 -14.30 9.90
N GLU A 109 -0.39 -15.61 9.93
CA GLU A 109 -1.22 -16.45 9.05
C GLU A 109 -2.58 -16.66 9.69
N LEU A 110 -3.66 -16.35 8.98
CA LEU A 110 -5.02 -16.35 9.51
C LEU A 110 -6.01 -17.00 8.53
N GLY A 111 -7.15 -17.43 9.09
CA GLY A 111 -8.25 -18.02 8.31
C GLY A 111 -7.89 -19.35 7.67
N GLY A 112 -8.85 -19.88 6.88
CA GLY A 112 -8.73 -21.21 6.28
C GLY A 112 -9.04 -22.34 7.26
N THR A 113 -9.19 -23.57 6.74
CA THR A 113 -9.39 -24.80 7.53
C THR A 113 -8.12 -25.61 7.63
N ASP A 114 -7.55 -26.00 6.50
CA ASP A 114 -6.35 -26.85 6.44
C ASP A 114 -5.08 -26.06 6.16
N THR A 115 -5.23 -24.93 5.47
CA THR A 115 -4.12 -24.01 5.14
C THR A 115 -4.58 -22.57 5.40
N PRO A 116 -3.68 -21.65 5.76
CA PRO A 116 -4.03 -20.25 5.95
C PRO A 116 -4.71 -19.63 4.72
N GLY A 117 -5.77 -18.85 4.97
CA GLY A 117 -6.51 -18.14 3.92
C GLY A 117 -5.90 -16.79 3.55
N CYS A 118 -5.20 -16.18 4.50
CA CYS A 118 -4.54 -14.88 4.31
C CYS A 118 -3.32 -14.70 5.22
N GLU A 119 -2.51 -13.70 4.91
CA GLU A 119 -1.50 -13.13 5.78
C GLU A 119 -1.90 -11.72 6.21
N LEU A 120 -1.87 -11.47 7.52
CA LEU A 120 -1.95 -10.13 8.09
C LEU A 120 -0.54 -9.63 8.39
N ILE A 121 -0.13 -8.58 7.70
CA ILE A 121 1.14 -7.89 7.90
C ILE A 121 0.88 -6.64 8.73
N ILE A 122 1.66 -6.45 9.79
CA ILE A 122 1.71 -5.19 10.54
C ILE A 122 3.08 -4.57 10.29
N GLY A 123 3.07 -3.34 9.80
CA GLY A 123 4.28 -2.57 9.54
C GLY A 123 4.33 -1.30 10.37
N ARG A 124 5.53 -0.97 10.87
CA ARG A 124 5.84 0.31 11.48
C ARG A 124 6.22 1.28 10.38
N VAL A 125 5.58 2.43 10.33
CA VAL A 125 5.98 3.50 9.41
C VAL A 125 7.21 4.19 9.99
N VAL A 126 8.31 4.14 9.24
CA VAL A 126 9.60 4.72 9.64
C VAL A 126 9.91 6.04 8.93
N GLN A 127 9.20 6.33 7.84
CA GLN A 127 9.28 7.58 7.09
C GLN A 127 7.99 7.84 6.33
N PHE A 128 7.49 9.08 6.39
CA PHE A 128 6.43 9.59 5.51
C PHE A 128 7.04 10.49 4.44
N HIS A 129 6.56 10.35 3.21
CA HIS A 129 6.75 11.30 2.12
C HIS A 129 5.39 11.82 1.72
N ILE A 130 5.21 13.12 1.77
CA ILE A 130 3.93 13.78 1.48
C ILE A 130 4.23 14.98 0.58
N GLU A 131 3.50 15.14 -0.52
CA GLU A 131 3.61 16.33 -1.36
C GLU A 131 3.24 17.58 -0.57
N ASN A 132 4.01 18.65 -0.73
CA ASN A 132 3.87 19.87 0.07
C ASN A 132 2.53 20.59 -0.16
N ASP A 133 1.99 20.52 -1.38
CA ASP A 133 0.74 21.17 -1.76
C ASP A 133 -0.52 20.55 -1.18
N ILE A 134 -0.41 19.34 -0.60
CA ILE A 134 -1.52 18.66 0.09
C ILE A 134 -1.34 18.60 1.61
N TYR A 135 -0.30 19.23 2.17
CA TYR A 135 0.00 19.15 3.60
C TYR A 135 0.11 20.53 4.23
N GLU A 136 -0.78 20.85 5.16
CA GLU A 136 -0.78 22.10 5.88
C GLU A 136 -1.16 21.89 7.35
N ASN A 137 -0.39 22.51 8.27
CA ASN A 137 -0.68 22.55 9.71
C ASN A 137 -0.94 21.16 10.34
N GLY A 138 -0.17 20.13 9.94
CA GLY A 138 -0.31 18.76 10.44
C GLY A 138 -1.49 17.98 9.85
N ARG A 139 -2.11 18.48 8.78
CA ARG A 139 -3.27 17.86 8.12
C ARG A 139 -3.03 17.65 6.63
N ILE A 140 -3.61 16.59 6.12
CA ILE A 140 -3.67 16.33 4.68
C ILE A 140 -4.94 16.97 4.13
N ASP A 141 -4.82 17.75 3.05
CA ASP A 141 -5.98 18.18 2.27
C ASP A 141 -6.60 16.99 1.54
N PRO A 142 -7.81 16.53 1.92
CA PRO A 142 -8.43 15.37 1.31
C PRO A 142 -8.81 15.61 -0.15
N ARG A 143 -9.11 16.84 -0.56
CA ARG A 143 -9.43 17.20 -1.95
C ARG A 143 -8.17 17.24 -2.82
N GLY A 144 -7.11 17.80 -2.31
CA GLY A 144 -5.80 17.80 -2.99
C GLY A 144 -5.24 16.40 -3.14
N LEU A 145 -5.39 15.53 -2.11
CA LEU A 145 -5.02 14.11 -2.21
C LEU A 145 -5.91 13.37 -3.22
N ALA A 146 -7.21 13.61 -3.22
CA ALA A 146 -8.18 12.95 -4.09
C ALA A 146 -8.07 11.42 -4.07
N ALA A 147 -7.94 10.83 -2.87
CA ALA A 147 -7.81 9.39 -2.69
C ALA A 147 -9.02 8.64 -3.26
N VAL A 148 -8.79 7.41 -3.73
CA VAL A 148 -9.85 6.53 -4.22
C VAL A 148 -9.96 5.28 -3.35
N SER A 149 -11.19 4.77 -3.21
CA SER A 149 -11.48 3.51 -2.54
C SER A 149 -11.84 2.43 -3.55
N ARG A 150 -11.27 1.23 -3.41
CA ARG A 150 -11.73 0.05 -4.13
C ARG A 150 -13.01 -0.49 -3.50
N LEU A 151 -14.03 -0.69 -4.31
CA LEU A 151 -15.28 -1.34 -3.94
C LEU A 151 -15.29 -2.80 -4.44
N ALA A 152 -16.45 -3.46 -4.35
CA ALA A 152 -16.60 -4.81 -4.88
C ALA A 152 -16.45 -4.86 -6.41
N GLY A 153 -15.90 -5.95 -6.91
CA GLY A 153 -15.69 -6.18 -8.35
C GLY A 153 -14.72 -5.17 -8.96
N ASN A 154 -15.13 -4.50 -10.02
CA ASN A 154 -14.32 -3.52 -10.76
C ASN A 154 -14.65 -2.07 -10.39
N ASN A 155 -15.42 -1.84 -9.33
CA ASN A 155 -15.88 -0.52 -8.95
C ASN A 155 -14.88 0.19 -8.04
N TYR A 156 -14.80 1.50 -8.20
CA TYR A 156 -14.06 2.42 -7.34
C TYR A 156 -14.95 3.59 -6.95
N ALA A 157 -14.68 4.19 -5.80
CA ALA A 157 -15.31 5.43 -5.35
C ALA A 157 -14.25 6.52 -5.18
N LYS A 158 -14.66 7.76 -5.42
CA LYS A 158 -13.92 8.98 -5.12
C LYS A 158 -14.38 9.56 -3.79
N ILE A 159 -13.61 10.49 -3.23
CA ILE A 159 -14.07 11.29 -2.10
C ILE A 159 -15.28 12.11 -2.55
N GLY A 160 -16.40 11.92 -1.86
CA GLY A 160 -17.65 12.64 -2.09
C GLY A 160 -17.75 13.95 -1.29
N GLU A 161 -18.94 14.24 -0.76
CA GLU A 161 -19.15 15.38 0.10
C GLU A 161 -18.37 15.25 1.40
N ILE A 162 -17.68 16.31 1.80
CA ILE A 162 -16.96 16.42 3.07
C ILE A 162 -17.77 17.33 3.99
N PHE A 163 -18.18 16.81 5.14
CA PHE A 163 -18.93 17.54 6.15
C PHE A 163 -18.30 17.38 7.53
N GLU A 164 -18.60 18.31 8.43
CA GLU A 164 -18.04 18.35 9.77
C GLU A 164 -19.09 17.96 10.81
N ILE A 165 -18.70 17.12 11.78
CA ILE A 165 -19.52 16.79 12.95
C ILE A 165 -18.67 17.04 14.19
N ALA A 166 -19.14 17.92 15.06
CA ALA A 166 -18.48 18.19 16.34
C ALA A 166 -18.50 16.94 17.24
N ARG A 167 -17.37 16.63 17.86
CA ARG A 167 -17.31 15.56 18.85
C ARG A 167 -17.99 16.00 20.15
N PRO A 168 -18.81 15.14 20.78
CA PRO A 168 -19.29 15.39 22.13
C PRO A 168 -18.12 15.63 23.08
N LYS A 169 -18.31 16.57 24.02
CA LYS A 169 -17.34 16.84 25.11
C LYS A 169 -17.55 15.85 26.23
#